data_fa5331299d5775ec0adad647f03122a7
#
_entry.id   fa5331299d5775ec0adad647f03122a7
#
_cell.length_a   1.000
_cell.length_b   1.000
_cell.length_c   1.000
_cell.angle_alpha   90.00
_cell.angle_beta   90.00
_cell.angle_gamma   90.00
#
_symmetry.space_group_name_H-M   'P 1'
#
loop_
_entity.id
_entity.type
_entity.pdbx_description
1 polymer ?
#
loop_
_entity_poly.entity_id
_entity_poly.type
_entity_poly.pdbx_seq_one_letter_code
_entity_poly.pdbx_strand_id
1 'polypeptide(L)'
;CRITAKVINVAPTEGPVGVVITVEGNGYGLSESVWIDFGITSTIAVTTTNKYGYFIVYFTATPQAGKPATITATGLNTGARDVYDMPFNVKAGIVSMTPTTGTVGTIITVMGASYSPTAPIRIDFGTTRTIYQVTSGADGRFTNQFTINTQSAGITTVKATNVDTPSQVDSRI
;
A
#
# COMPACT_ATOMS: atom_id res chain seq x y z
N CYS A 1 -7.91 -39.26 0.12
CA CYS A 1 -7.19 -38.04 0.52
C CYS A 1 -7.86 -36.84 -0.18
N ARG A 2 -8.25 -35.81 0.57
CA ARG A 2 -8.82 -34.58 0.00
C ARG A 2 -7.72 -33.53 -0.12
N ILE A 3 -7.52 -33.01 -1.31
CA ILE A 3 -6.64 -31.86 -1.53
C ILE A 3 -7.44 -30.60 -1.21
N THR A 4 -6.86 -29.71 -0.41
CA THR A 4 -7.45 -28.42 -0.06
C THR A 4 -6.69 -27.33 -0.79
N ALA A 5 -7.40 -26.40 -1.42
CA ALA A 5 -6.81 -25.20 -2.03
C ALA A 5 -6.09 -24.37 -0.97
N LYS A 6 -4.90 -23.89 -1.29
CA LYS A 6 -4.11 -23.06 -0.39
C LYS A 6 -3.27 -22.04 -1.14
N VAL A 7 -3.19 -20.83 -0.62
CA VAL A 7 -2.15 -19.85 -0.94
C VAL A 7 -0.88 -20.30 -0.23
N ILE A 8 0.16 -20.63 -0.99
CA ILE A 8 1.36 -21.24 -0.45
C ILE A 8 2.52 -20.27 -0.28
N ASN A 9 2.49 -19.15 -1.01
CA ASN A 9 3.53 -18.13 -0.92
C ASN A 9 2.97 -16.73 -1.24
N VAL A 10 3.46 -15.74 -0.52
CA VAL A 10 3.26 -14.31 -0.78
C VAL A 10 4.60 -13.60 -0.58
N ALA A 11 5.07 -12.90 -1.58
CA ALA A 11 6.34 -12.19 -1.53
C ALA A 11 6.29 -10.84 -2.28
N PRO A 12 6.76 -9.73 -1.66
CA PRO A 12 7.13 -9.61 -0.25
C PRO A 12 5.92 -9.71 0.69
N THR A 13 6.14 -9.74 2.01
CA THR A 13 5.07 -9.75 3.03
C THR A 13 4.72 -8.36 3.56
N GLU A 14 5.49 -7.35 3.17
CA GLU A 14 5.25 -5.93 3.49
C GLU A 14 5.83 -5.02 2.42
N GLY A 15 5.32 -3.80 2.32
CA GLY A 15 5.87 -2.80 1.41
C GLY A 15 4.98 -1.55 1.30
N PRO A 16 5.47 -0.51 0.59
CA PRO A 16 4.68 0.68 0.33
C PRO A 16 3.56 0.42 -0.68
N VAL A 17 2.62 1.35 -0.78
CA VAL A 17 1.66 1.39 -1.89
C VAL A 17 2.40 1.35 -3.22
N GLY A 18 1.92 0.53 -4.16
CA GLY A 18 2.54 0.34 -5.48
C GLY A 18 3.63 -0.73 -5.54
N VAL A 19 4.04 -1.33 -4.41
CA VAL A 19 4.96 -2.48 -4.46
C VAL A 19 4.29 -3.65 -5.18
N VAL A 20 5.05 -4.35 -6.02
CA VAL A 20 4.58 -5.58 -6.69
C VAL A 20 4.58 -6.73 -5.70
N ILE A 21 3.47 -7.42 -5.61
CA ILE A 21 3.28 -8.62 -4.76
C ILE A 21 3.13 -9.83 -5.68
N THR A 22 3.86 -10.88 -5.39
CA THR A 22 3.72 -12.20 -6.00
C THR A 22 2.90 -13.08 -5.07
N VAL A 23 1.87 -13.74 -5.61
CA VAL A 23 1.06 -14.72 -4.89
C VAL A 23 1.07 -16.04 -5.63
N GLU A 24 1.32 -17.12 -4.92
CA GLU A 24 1.29 -18.48 -5.44
C GLU A 24 0.27 -19.31 -4.67
N GLY A 25 -0.44 -20.17 -5.39
CA GLY A 25 -1.41 -21.09 -4.78
C GLY A 25 -1.43 -22.44 -5.44
N ASN A 26 -1.90 -23.44 -4.69
CA ASN A 26 -2.01 -24.82 -5.16
C ASN A 26 -3.26 -25.50 -4.60
N GLY A 27 -3.68 -26.61 -5.23
CA GLY A 27 -4.84 -27.40 -4.80
C GLY A 27 -6.17 -26.85 -5.29
N TYR A 28 -6.18 -25.89 -6.21
CA TYR A 28 -7.36 -25.38 -6.91
C TYR A 28 -7.76 -26.31 -8.06
N GLY A 29 -8.90 -26.05 -8.71
CA GLY A 29 -9.34 -26.80 -9.88
C GLY A 29 -8.35 -26.67 -11.05
N LEU A 30 -8.41 -27.63 -11.98
CA LEU A 30 -7.54 -27.66 -13.17
C LEU A 30 -8.02 -26.63 -14.17
N SER A 31 -7.12 -25.81 -14.71
CA SER A 31 -7.45 -24.75 -15.68
C SER A 31 -8.60 -23.85 -15.20
N GLU A 32 -8.65 -23.59 -13.90
CA GLU A 32 -9.69 -22.79 -13.24
C GLU A 32 -9.26 -21.34 -13.13
N SER A 33 -10.20 -20.42 -13.35
CA SER A 33 -9.97 -19.00 -13.03
C SER A 33 -9.96 -18.81 -11.52
N VAL A 34 -8.97 -18.08 -11.02
CA VAL A 34 -8.82 -17.73 -9.60
C VAL A 34 -8.83 -16.21 -9.45
N TRP A 35 -9.72 -15.72 -8.59
CA TRP A 35 -9.78 -14.31 -8.20
C TRP A 35 -8.98 -14.07 -6.94
N ILE A 36 -8.23 -12.97 -6.93
CA ILE A 36 -7.42 -12.55 -5.79
C ILE A 36 -8.02 -11.26 -5.23
N ASP A 37 -8.33 -11.28 -3.93
CA ASP A 37 -8.70 -10.09 -3.17
C ASP A 37 -7.52 -9.63 -2.32
N PHE A 38 -7.41 -8.32 -2.10
CA PHE A 38 -6.36 -7.71 -1.28
C PHE A 38 -6.97 -6.68 -0.31
N GLY A 39 -7.10 -7.04 0.94
CA GLY A 39 -7.70 -6.21 1.99
C GLY A 39 -9.10 -5.72 1.61
N ILE A 40 -9.26 -4.41 1.44
CA ILE A 40 -10.53 -3.78 1.03
C ILE A 40 -10.75 -3.80 -0.49
N THR A 41 -9.77 -4.24 -1.28
CA THR A 41 -9.84 -4.27 -2.74
C THR A 41 -10.26 -5.66 -3.20
N SER A 42 -11.50 -5.78 -3.70
CA SER A 42 -11.99 -7.01 -4.32
C SER A 42 -11.41 -7.18 -5.71
N THR A 43 -11.12 -8.41 -6.08
CA THR A 43 -10.65 -8.82 -7.43
C THR A 43 -9.53 -7.93 -7.95
N ILE A 44 -8.49 -7.76 -7.14
CA ILE A 44 -7.32 -6.98 -7.54
C ILE A 44 -6.55 -7.62 -8.71
N ALA A 45 -6.65 -8.95 -8.82
CA ALA A 45 -6.06 -9.70 -9.90
C ALA A 45 -6.90 -10.97 -10.21
N VAL A 46 -6.78 -11.43 -11.45
CA VAL A 46 -7.36 -12.69 -11.91
C VAL A 46 -6.25 -13.49 -12.59
N THR A 47 -6.20 -14.78 -12.33
CA THR A 47 -5.26 -15.71 -12.98
C THR A 47 -5.95 -17.03 -13.31
N THR A 48 -5.26 -17.90 -14.01
CA THR A 48 -5.76 -19.26 -14.33
C THR A 48 -4.76 -20.27 -13.82
N THR A 49 -5.25 -21.32 -13.16
CA THR A 49 -4.43 -22.43 -12.71
C THR A 49 -3.95 -23.27 -13.89
N ASN A 50 -2.82 -23.91 -13.71
CA ASN A 50 -2.33 -24.91 -14.66
C ASN A 50 -3.06 -26.26 -14.51
N LYS A 51 -2.64 -27.27 -15.30
CA LYS A 51 -3.18 -28.64 -15.24
C LYS A 51 -2.95 -29.39 -13.92
N TYR A 52 -2.27 -28.78 -12.97
CA TYR A 52 -2.02 -29.35 -11.63
C TYR A 52 -2.73 -28.55 -10.52
N GLY A 53 -3.56 -27.54 -10.89
CA GLY A 53 -4.24 -26.69 -9.92
C GLY A 53 -3.32 -25.67 -9.23
N TYR A 54 -2.17 -25.35 -9.83
CA TYR A 54 -1.22 -24.33 -9.35
C TYR A 54 -1.38 -23.04 -10.15
N PHE A 55 -1.21 -21.90 -9.47
CA PHE A 55 -1.13 -20.59 -10.10
C PHE A 55 -0.01 -19.74 -9.50
N ILE A 56 0.42 -18.77 -10.27
CA ILE A 56 1.21 -17.61 -9.83
C ILE A 56 0.58 -16.36 -10.43
N VAL A 57 0.53 -15.27 -9.64
CA VAL A 57 -0.04 -13.99 -10.06
C VAL A 57 0.71 -12.83 -9.43
N TYR A 58 0.72 -11.71 -10.13
CA TYR A 58 1.37 -10.47 -9.71
C TYR A 58 0.35 -9.34 -9.70
N PHE A 59 0.40 -8.51 -8.67
CA PHE A 59 -0.38 -7.27 -8.60
C PHE A 59 0.36 -6.23 -7.76
N THR A 60 -0.10 -4.97 -7.79
CA THR A 60 0.48 -3.89 -6.99
C THR A 60 -0.35 -3.63 -5.74
N ALA A 61 0.32 -3.43 -4.60
CA ALA A 61 -0.34 -3.11 -3.34
C ALA A 61 -1.15 -1.80 -3.46
N THR A 62 -2.45 -1.89 -3.16
CA THR A 62 -3.33 -0.72 -3.05
C THR A 62 -3.30 -0.13 -1.65
N PRO A 63 -3.67 1.16 -1.47
CA PRO A 63 -3.78 1.78 -0.15
C PRO A 63 -4.74 1.01 0.77
N GLN A 64 -4.30 0.81 2.01
CA GLN A 64 -5.09 0.22 3.10
C GLN A 64 -5.09 1.20 4.28
N ALA A 65 -6.20 1.33 4.97
CA ALA A 65 -6.37 2.33 6.04
C ALA A 65 -5.62 1.94 7.33
N GLY A 66 -4.29 1.98 7.31
CA GLY A 66 -3.42 1.70 8.46
C GLY A 66 -3.56 0.30 9.07
N LYS A 67 -4.15 -0.64 8.33
CA LYS A 67 -4.35 -2.04 8.76
C LYS A 67 -3.67 -3.00 7.81
N PRO A 68 -3.16 -4.14 8.32
CA PRO A 68 -2.69 -5.20 7.45
C PRO A 68 -3.78 -5.69 6.49
N ALA A 69 -3.40 -5.96 5.24
CA ALA A 69 -4.30 -6.48 4.21
C ALA A 69 -4.29 -8.00 4.20
N THR A 70 -5.46 -8.62 4.24
CA THR A 70 -5.59 -10.06 3.99
C THR A 70 -5.51 -10.33 2.50
N ILE A 71 -4.90 -11.45 2.09
CA ILE A 71 -4.88 -11.93 0.72
C ILE A 71 -5.77 -13.17 0.66
N THR A 72 -6.77 -13.13 -0.23
CA THR A 72 -7.70 -14.23 -0.43
C THR A 72 -7.65 -14.67 -1.90
N ALA A 73 -7.59 -15.97 -2.13
CA ALA A 73 -7.70 -16.57 -3.45
C ALA A 73 -8.96 -17.43 -3.54
N THR A 74 -9.79 -17.21 -4.56
CA THR A 74 -11.04 -17.93 -4.76
C THR A 74 -11.10 -18.52 -6.17
N GLY A 75 -11.21 -19.83 -6.27
CA GLY A 75 -11.45 -20.56 -7.50
C GLY A 75 -12.91 -20.45 -7.92
N LEU A 76 -13.17 -20.06 -9.16
CA LEU A 76 -14.54 -19.76 -9.64
C LEU A 76 -15.38 -21.00 -9.92
N ASN A 77 -14.75 -22.10 -10.39
CA ASN A 77 -15.50 -23.29 -10.77
C ASN A 77 -15.72 -24.24 -9.59
N THR A 78 -14.70 -24.38 -8.76
CA THR A 78 -14.75 -25.28 -7.59
C THR A 78 -15.30 -24.59 -6.34
N GLY A 79 -15.34 -23.25 -6.29
CA GLY A 79 -15.61 -22.47 -5.09
C GLY A 79 -14.51 -22.61 -4.02
N ALA A 80 -13.38 -23.21 -4.36
CA ALA A 80 -12.26 -23.40 -3.45
C ALA A 80 -11.71 -22.03 -3.06
N ARG A 81 -11.64 -21.75 -1.76
CA ARG A 81 -11.20 -20.46 -1.22
C ARG A 81 -10.20 -20.66 -0.11
N ASP A 82 -9.14 -19.86 -0.15
CA ASP A 82 -8.16 -19.78 0.93
C ASP A 82 -7.84 -18.32 1.26
N VAL A 83 -7.65 -18.04 2.53
CA VAL A 83 -7.13 -16.78 3.05
C VAL A 83 -5.72 -17.05 3.52
N TYR A 84 -4.74 -16.30 2.99
CA TYR A 84 -3.35 -16.46 3.41
C TYR A 84 -3.20 -16.13 4.89
N ASP A 85 -2.57 -17.03 5.65
CA ASP A 85 -2.49 -16.98 7.10
C ASP A 85 -1.76 -15.73 7.64
N MET A 86 -0.85 -15.17 6.83
CA MET A 86 -0.08 -13.98 7.21
C MET A 86 -0.58 -12.75 6.44
N PRO A 87 -1.05 -11.71 7.15
CA PRO A 87 -1.50 -10.48 6.49
C PRO A 87 -0.31 -9.73 5.88
N PHE A 88 -0.55 -9.06 4.76
CA PHE A 88 0.41 -8.14 4.15
C PHE A 88 0.39 -6.78 4.86
N ASN A 89 1.54 -6.28 5.28
CA ASN A 89 1.64 -4.98 5.92
C ASN A 89 1.91 -3.86 4.89
N VAL A 90 0.86 -3.09 4.54
CA VAL A 90 1.02 -1.92 3.67
C VAL A 90 1.57 -0.76 4.48
N LYS A 91 2.81 -0.36 4.18
CA LYS A 91 3.49 0.76 4.87
C LYS A 91 2.86 2.09 4.50
N ALA A 92 2.60 2.92 5.51
CA ALA A 92 2.19 4.30 5.31
C ALA A 92 3.29 5.09 4.59
N GLY A 93 2.91 5.95 3.66
CA GLY A 93 3.90 6.72 2.92
C GLY A 93 3.34 7.85 2.07
N ILE A 94 4.26 8.70 1.59
CA ILE A 94 3.99 9.73 0.60
C ILE A 94 3.88 9.03 -0.76
N VAL A 95 2.72 9.13 -1.40
CA VAL A 95 2.45 8.49 -2.70
C VAL A 95 2.68 9.44 -3.87
N SER A 96 2.55 10.75 -3.63
CA SER A 96 2.80 11.77 -4.65
C SER A 96 3.26 13.07 -4.01
N MET A 97 4.11 13.79 -4.75
CA MET A 97 4.55 15.16 -4.43
C MET A 97 4.69 15.95 -5.74
N THR A 98 4.04 17.10 -5.83
CA THR A 98 4.03 17.91 -7.06
C THR A 98 3.97 19.41 -6.72
N PRO A 99 4.83 20.26 -7.31
CA PRO A 99 6.01 19.91 -8.11
C PRO A 99 7.13 19.28 -7.25
N THR A 100 8.08 18.60 -7.91
CA THR A 100 9.30 18.05 -7.27
C THR A 100 10.47 19.03 -7.24
N THR A 101 10.31 20.19 -7.88
CA THR A 101 11.31 21.28 -7.90
C THR A 101 10.59 22.61 -7.73
N GLY A 102 11.25 23.57 -7.11
CA GLY A 102 10.67 24.91 -6.92
C GLY A 102 11.62 25.87 -6.20
N THR A 103 11.24 27.14 -6.20
CA THR A 103 11.92 28.20 -5.44
C THR A 103 11.13 28.50 -4.17
N VAL A 104 11.70 29.30 -3.27
CA VAL A 104 10.97 29.88 -2.13
C VAL A 104 9.67 30.51 -2.63
N GLY A 105 8.55 30.24 -1.99
CA GLY A 105 7.23 30.69 -2.42
C GLY A 105 6.47 29.69 -3.31
N THR A 106 7.12 28.67 -3.89
CA THR A 106 6.42 27.61 -4.64
C THR A 106 5.50 26.80 -3.70
N ILE A 107 4.28 26.54 -4.17
CA ILE A 107 3.33 25.67 -3.46
C ILE A 107 3.57 24.21 -3.89
N ILE A 108 3.80 23.33 -2.91
CA ILE A 108 3.94 21.91 -3.11
C ILE A 108 2.67 21.22 -2.61
N THR A 109 2.10 20.35 -3.44
CA THR A 109 1.03 19.41 -3.04
C THR A 109 1.65 18.07 -2.67
N VAL A 110 1.36 17.57 -1.48
CA VAL A 110 1.79 16.26 -0.98
C VAL A 110 0.57 15.38 -0.74
N MET A 111 0.62 14.16 -1.23
CA MET A 111 -0.40 13.14 -1.00
C MET A 111 0.22 11.94 -0.28
N GLY A 112 -0.44 11.46 0.76
CA GLY A 112 -0.04 10.28 1.50
C GLY A 112 -1.15 9.24 1.57
N ALA A 113 -0.77 7.99 1.83
CA ALA A 113 -1.72 6.88 1.96
C ALA A 113 -1.24 5.82 2.98
N SER A 114 -2.18 4.98 3.41
CA SER A 114 -1.98 3.88 4.35
C SER A 114 -1.58 4.32 5.77
N TYR A 115 -1.87 5.56 6.12
CA TYR A 115 -1.82 6.03 7.51
C TYR A 115 -3.02 5.51 8.31
N SER A 116 -2.96 5.58 9.64
CA SER A 116 -4.12 5.30 10.48
C SER A 116 -5.27 6.24 10.14
N PRO A 117 -6.53 5.77 10.17
CA PRO A 117 -7.69 6.63 9.96
C PRO A 117 -7.74 7.79 10.95
N THR A 118 -8.13 8.97 10.48
CA THR A 118 -8.34 10.18 11.27
C THR A 118 -7.15 10.58 12.17
N ALA A 119 -5.94 10.21 11.75
CA ALA A 119 -4.72 10.49 12.51
C ALA A 119 -4.10 11.83 12.12
N PRO A 120 -3.48 12.56 13.08
CA PRO A 120 -2.75 13.78 12.79
C PRO A 120 -1.42 13.46 12.10
N ILE A 121 -1.24 13.97 10.89
CA ILE A 121 -0.04 13.82 10.08
C ILE A 121 0.73 15.11 10.09
N ARG A 122 1.95 15.07 10.61
CA ARG A 122 2.88 16.21 10.58
C ARG A 122 3.71 16.15 9.30
N ILE A 123 3.78 17.27 8.60
CA ILE A 123 4.65 17.47 7.44
C ILE A 123 5.84 18.31 7.86
N ASP A 124 7.05 17.78 7.66
CA ASP A 124 8.30 18.48 7.85
C ASP A 124 8.93 18.76 6.47
N PHE A 125 9.62 19.88 6.30
CA PHE A 125 10.31 20.25 5.05
C PHE A 125 11.72 20.75 5.37
N GLY A 126 12.72 20.01 4.92
CA GLY A 126 14.13 20.29 5.16
C GLY A 126 14.42 20.43 6.65
N THR A 127 14.91 21.59 7.06
CA THR A 127 15.19 21.91 8.47
C THR A 127 13.96 22.40 9.25
N THR A 128 12.85 22.69 8.55
CA THR A 128 11.61 23.16 9.18
C THR A 128 10.77 21.98 9.63
N ARG A 129 10.69 21.80 10.94
CA ARG A 129 9.77 20.85 11.55
C ARG A 129 8.37 21.45 11.60
N THR A 130 7.36 20.67 11.23
CA THR A 130 5.95 21.06 11.25
C THR A 130 5.69 22.28 10.36
N ILE A 131 6.08 22.18 9.06
CA ILE A 131 5.68 23.21 8.10
C ILE A 131 4.15 23.19 7.91
N TYR A 132 3.56 22.02 8.11
CA TYR A 132 2.09 21.84 8.13
C TYR A 132 1.69 20.60 8.94
N GLN A 133 0.42 20.58 9.37
CA GLN A 133 -0.23 19.42 9.97
C GLN A 133 -1.60 19.22 9.33
N VAL A 134 -1.92 17.98 8.97
CA VAL A 134 -3.17 17.58 8.33
C VAL A 134 -3.72 16.33 9.04
N THR A 135 -5.03 16.13 8.99
CA THR A 135 -5.65 14.88 9.49
C THR A 135 -5.92 13.97 8.30
N SER A 136 -5.52 12.70 8.41
CA SER A 136 -5.85 11.69 7.41
C SER A 136 -7.35 11.41 7.39
N GLY A 137 -7.88 11.03 6.23
CA GLY A 137 -9.26 10.57 6.09
C GLY A 137 -9.51 9.22 6.76
N ALA A 138 -10.77 8.78 6.76
CA ALA A 138 -11.16 7.46 7.25
C ALA A 138 -10.52 6.31 6.44
N ASP A 139 -10.10 6.60 5.21
CA ASP A 139 -9.38 5.69 4.31
C ASP A 139 -7.85 5.72 4.50
N GLY A 140 -7.35 6.47 5.48
CA GLY A 140 -5.92 6.61 5.78
C GLY A 140 -5.14 7.42 4.75
N ARG A 141 -5.82 8.22 3.90
CA ARG A 141 -5.20 9.12 2.93
C ARG A 141 -5.21 10.54 3.42
N PHE A 142 -4.26 11.33 2.95
CA PHE A 142 -4.30 12.79 3.08
C PHE A 142 -3.80 13.46 1.79
N THR A 143 -4.27 14.67 1.58
CA THR A 143 -3.73 15.61 0.59
C THR A 143 -3.55 16.94 1.28
N ASN A 144 -2.38 17.53 1.14
CA ASN A 144 -2.06 18.81 1.71
C ASN A 144 -1.18 19.66 0.80
N GLN A 145 -1.26 20.98 0.97
CA GLN A 145 -0.40 21.94 0.31
C GLN A 145 0.37 22.76 1.34
N PHE A 146 1.63 23.02 1.05
CA PHE A 146 2.44 23.97 1.81
C PHE A 146 3.31 24.80 0.85
N THR A 147 3.75 25.96 1.32
CA THR A 147 4.63 26.85 0.56
C THR A 147 6.08 26.60 0.97
N ILE A 148 6.98 26.45 0.00
CA ILE A 148 8.43 26.36 0.24
C ILE A 148 8.87 27.61 1.00
N ASN A 149 9.35 27.42 2.22
CA ASN A 149 9.99 28.46 3.02
C ASN A 149 11.48 28.58 2.70
N THR A 150 12.16 29.56 3.29
CA THR A 150 13.59 29.76 3.11
C THR A 150 14.39 28.56 3.60
N GLN A 151 15.11 27.93 2.66
CA GLN A 151 16.04 26.82 2.88
C GLN A 151 17.31 27.08 2.09
N SER A 152 18.40 26.41 2.46
CA SER A 152 19.60 26.38 1.61
C SER A 152 19.27 25.75 0.27
N ALA A 153 19.81 26.32 -0.83
CA ALA A 153 19.64 25.72 -2.15
C ALA A 153 20.20 24.27 -2.20
N GLY A 154 19.47 23.38 -2.85
CA GLY A 154 19.87 21.99 -2.99
C GLY A 154 18.70 21.02 -2.79
N ILE A 155 19.05 19.75 -2.64
CA ILE A 155 18.08 18.67 -2.42
C ILE A 155 17.52 18.81 -0.99
N THR A 156 16.19 18.82 -0.89
CA THR A 156 15.47 18.98 0.38
C THR A 156 14.44 17.87 0.55
N THR A 157 14.32 17.34 1.76
CA THR A 157 13.42 16.24 2.08
C THR A 157 12.08 16.75 2.58
N VAL A 158 10.99 16.19 2.07
CA VAL A 158 9.66 16.25 2.66
C VAL A 158 9.45 14.98 3.48
N LYS A 159 9.02 15.12 4.74
CA LYS A 159 8.76 14.00 5.63
C LYS A 159 7.33 14.09 6.17
N ALA A 160 6.58 13.00 6.06
CA ALA A 160 5.25 12.87 6.64
C ALA A 160 5.29 11.86 7.79
N THR A 161 4.80 12.24 8.97
CA THR A 161 4.83 11.41 10.17
C THR A 161 3.46 11.41 10.84
N ASN A 162 2.90 10.25 11.10
CA ASN A 162 1.75 10.13 11.99
C ASN A 162 2.19 10.44 13.42
N VAL A 163 1.57 11.46 14.03
CA VAL A 163 1.96 11.93 15.37
C VAL A 163 1.64 10.90 16.45
N ASP A 164 0.50 10.20 16.32
CA ASP A 164 0.04 9.21 17.29
C ASP A 164 0.75 7.85 17.11
N THR A 165 1.22 7.56 15.89
CA THR A 165 1.96 6.35 15.56
C THR A 165 3.22 6.70 14.77
N PRO A 166 4.31 7.14 15.44
CA PRO A 166 5.51 7.65 14.77
C PRO A 166 6.24 6.65 13.87
N SER A 167 5.93 5.35 13.99
CA SER A 167 6.42 4.31 13.06
C SER A 167 5.80 4.43 11.66
N GLN A 168 4.63 5.07 11.53
CA GLN A 168 4.04 5.42 10.24
C GLN A 168 4.67 6.73 9.74
N VAL A 169 5.80 6.58 9.08
CA VAL A 169 6.59 7.70 8.56
C VAL A 169 7.18 7.36 7.21
N ASP A 170 7.21 8.34 6.30
CA ASP A 170 7.93 8.27 5.03
C ASP A 170 8.58 9.61 4.69
N SER A 171 9.60 9.56 3.86
CA SER A 171 10.35 10.72 3.41
C SER A 171 10.61 10.65 1.91
N ARG A 172 10.44 11.78 1.20
CA ARG A 172 10.70 11.94 -0.22
C ARG A 172 11.65 13.11 -0.46
N ILE A 173 12.43 13.01 -1.54
CA ILE A 173 13.34 14.03 -2.05
C ILE A 173 12.76 14.66 -3.29
#